data_aba7a15ad63544175b874eab529f5dd0
#
_entry.id   aba7a15ad63544175b874eab529f5dd0
#
_cell.length_a   1.000
_cell.length_b   1.000
_cell.length_c   1.000
_cell.angle_alpha   90.00
_cell.angle_beta   90.00
_cell.angle_gamma   90.00
#
_symmetry.space_group_name_H-M   'P 1'
#
loop_
_entity.id
_entity.type
_entity.pdbx_description
1 polymer ?
#
loop_
_entity_poly.entity_id
_entity_poly.type
_entity_poly.pdbx_seq_one_letter_code
_entity_poly.pdbx_strand_id
1 'polypeptide(L)'
;RKLGSERAWVVHGDGLDEITTTGTSIVASLDRGRVESFEVTPEEAGLPRASLADLKGGEPTENADRLTALLAGAPGPLRDIVLLNAAAALIVAGKATDLRAGVARAAQAVDDGSARNALDRLVAITNEPPSLGPL
;
A
#
# COMPACT_ATOMS: atom_id res chain seq x y z
N ARG A 1 13.02 4.55 -15.65
CA ARG A 1 13.26 4.18 -17.04
C ARG A 1 14.75 3.92 -17.33
N LYS A 2 15.66 4.83 -16.96
CA LYS A 2 17.12 4.66 -17.24
C LYS A 2 17.74 3.44 -16.53
N LEU A 3 17.17 2.99 -15.43
CA LEU A 3 17.63 1.84 -14.64
C LEU A 3 17.00 0.51 -15.08
N GLY A 4 16.21 0.49 -16.17
CA GLY A 4 15.62 -0.72 -16.72
C GLY A 4 14.27 -1.13 -16.15
N SER A 5 13.65 -0.27 -15.31
CA SER A 5 12.28 -0.57 -14.83
C SER A 5 11.30 -0.55 -16.01
N GLU A 6 10.42 -1.55 -16.07
CA GLU A 6 9.39 -1.66 -17.11
C GLU A 6 8.10 -0.95 -16.68
N ARG A 7 7.73 -1.07 -15.41
CA ARG A 7 6.56 -0.45 -14.79
C ARG A 7 6.90 0.12 -13.43
N ALA A 8 6.44 1.31 -13.14
CA ALA A 8 6.59 1.96 -11.83
C ALA A 8 5.60 3.11 -11.68
N TRP A 9 5.16 3.36 -10.47
CA TRP A 9 4.54 4.62 -10.07
C TRP A 9 5.44 5.31 -9.05
N VAL A 10 5.67 6.60 -9.24
CA VAL A 10 6.26 7.50 -8.26
C VAL A 10 5.14 8.42 -7.81
N VAL A 11 4.91 8.49 -6.52
CA VAL A 11 3.70 9.11 -5.96
C VAL A 11 4.05 10.15 -4.91
N HIS A 12 3.19 11.15 -4.77
CA HIS A 12 3.23 12.16 -3.72
C HIS A 12 1.82 12.62 -3.39
N GLY A 13 1.43 12.55 -2.14
CA GLY A 13 0.09 12.89 -1.68
C GLY A 13 0.08 13.82 -0.49
N ASP A 14 -0.21 15.12 -0.69
CA ASP A 14 -0.47 16.12 0.36
C ASP A 14 0.60 16.11 1.48
N GLY A 15 1.89 16.13 1.07
CA GLY A 15 3.03 16.12 1.99
C GLY A 15 3.46 14.72 2.46
N LEU A 16 2.77 13.66 2.03
CA LEU A 16 3.17 12.27 2.26
C LEU A 16 3.92 11.71 1.04
N ASP A 17 4.82 10.78 1.27
CA ASP A 17 5.56 10.04 0.23
C ASP A 17 4.82 8.76 -0.22
N GLU A 18 3.50 8.79 -0.12
CA GLU A 18 2.56 7.74 -0.52
C GLU A 18 1.29 8.35 -1.14
N ILE A 19 0.39 7.52 -1.68
CA ILE A 19 -0.95 7.98 -2.10
C ILE A 19 -1.78 8.20 -0.85
N THR A 20 -2.33 9.41 -0.73
CA THR A 20 -3.06 9.82 0.48
C THR A 20 -4.58 9.66 0.36
N THR A 21 -5.23 9.42 1.49
CA THR A 21 -6.68 9.56 1.62
C THR A 21 -7.11 10.94 2.12
N THR A 22 -6.15 11.87 2.39
CA THR A 22 -6.49 13.23 2.89
C THR A 22 -6.80 14.21 1.78
N GLY A 23 -6.33 13.95 0.55
CA GLY A 23 -6.44 14.87 -0.56
C GLY A 23 -6.13 14.22 -1.91
N THR A 24 -5.71 15.05 -2.84
CA THR A 24 -5.24 14.63 -4.16
C THR A 24 -3.79 14.17 -4.08
N SER A 25 -3.46 13.11 -4.77
CA SER A 25 -2.09 12.62 -4.95
C SER A 25 -1.66 12.75 -6.39
N ILE A 26 -0.40 13.12 -6.62
CA ILE A 26 0.22 13.17 -7.94
C ILE A 26 0.92 11.84 -8.19
N VAL A 27 0.71 11.28 -9.37
CA VAL A 27 1.33 10.03 -9.83
C VAL A 27 2.14 10.30 -11.08
N ALA A 28 3.41 9.92 -11.08
CA ALA A 28 4.21 9.77 -12.30
C ALA A 28 4.32 8.27 -12.61
N SER A 29 3.65 7.83 -13.68
CA SER A 29 3.57 6.43 -14.09
C SER A 29 4.56 6.15 -15.21
N LEU A 30 5.34 5.09 -15.06
CA LEU A 30 6.12 4.47 -16.12
C LEU A 30 5.42 3.19 -16.56
N ASP A 31 5.11 3.05 -17.85
CA ASP A 31 4.69 1.80 -18.46
C ASP A 31 5.39 1.63 -19.82
N ARG A 32 6.16 0.55 -19.94
CA ARG A 32 6.88 0.17 -21.17
C ARG A 32 7.63 1.33 -21.84
N GLY A 33 8.36 2.12 -21.02
CA GLY A 33 9.18 3.24 -21.49
C GLY A 33 8.44 4.57 -21.64
N ARG A 34 7.11 4.59 -21.56
CA ARG A 34 6.29 5.81 -21.58
C ARG A 34 6.11 6.33 -20.15
N VAL A 35 6.29 7.62 -19.97
CA VAL A 35 6.07 8.31 -18.69
C VAL A 35 4.91 9.25 -18.83
N GLU A 36 3.93 9.15 -17.95
CA GLU A 36 2.76 10.02 -17.86
C GLU A 36 2.57 10.49 -16.43
N SER A 37 2.00 11.69 -16.24
CA SER A 37 1.62 12.20 -14.93
C SER A 37 0.13 12.45 -14.90
N PHE A 38 -0.49 12.08 -13.80
CA PHE A 38 -1.91 12.29 -13.53
C PHE A 38 -2.14 12.43 -12.03
N GLU A 39 -3.34 12.86 -11.66
CA GLU A 39 -3.78 12.96 -10.28
C GLU A 39 -4.73 11.82 -9.96
N VAL A 40 -4.78 11.43 -8.67
CA VAL A 40 -5.74 10.47 -8.13
C VAL A 40 -6.29 10.98 -6.81
N THR A 41 -7.53 10.61 -6.52
CA THR A 41 -8.24 10.96 -5.28
C THR A 41 -8.76 9.68 -4.61
N PRO A 42 -8.97 9.68 -3.28
CA PRO A 42 -9.56 8.53 -2.60
C PRO A 42 -10.97 8.20 -3.11
N GLU A 43 -11.74 9.20 -3.51
CA GLU A 43 -13.11 9.03 -4.02
C GLU A 43 -13.14 8.23 -5.34
N GLU A 44 -12.14 8.40 -6.21
CA GLU A 44 -11.99 7.60 -7.43
C GLU A 44 -11.77 6.12 -7.12
N ALA A 45 -11.08 5.82 -6.02
CA ALA A 45 -10.90 4.48 -5.51
C ALA A 45 -12.13 3.93 -4.74
N GLY A 46 -13.14 4.75 -4.50
CA GLY A 46 -14.34 4.40 -3.72
C GLY A 46 -14.11 4.47 -2.21
N LEU A 47 -13.10 5.22 -1.76
CA LEU A 47 -12.75 5.40 -0.36
C LEU A 47 -13.17 6.79 0.13
N PRO A 48 -13.53 6.93 1.42
CA PRO A 48 -13.82 8.23 2.00
C PRO A 48 -12.54 9.05 2.17
N ARG A 49 -12.69 10.38 2.20
CA ARG A 49 -11.59 11.27 2.57
C ARG A 49 -11.38 11.25 4.08
N ALA A 50 -10.13 11.16 4.50
CA ALA A 50 -9.69 11.20 5.88
C ALA A 50 -9.03 12.54 6.23
N SER A 51 -8.75 12.78 7.49
CA SER A 51 -7.87 13.86 7.94
C SER A 51 -6.46 13.35 8.26
N LEU A 52 -5.45 14.23 8.26
CA LEU A 52 -4.10 13.86 8.70
C LEU A 52 -4.07 13.37 10.16
N ALA A 53 -4.97 13.87 11.00
CA ALA A 53 -5.08 13.42 12.39
C ALA A 53 -5.51 11.95 12.49
N ASP A 54 -6.33 11.46 11.57
CA ASP A 54 -6.78 10.06 11.50
C ASP A 54 -5.66 9.10 11.11
N LEU A 55 -4.65 9.60 10.40
CA LEU A 55 -3.52 8.82 9.89
C LEU A 55 -2.28 8.91 10.79
N LYS A 56 -2.31 9.80 11.80
CA LYS A 56 -1.16 10.01 12.68
C LYS A 56 -0.82 8.73 13.42
N GLY A 57 0.44 8.30 13.30
CA GLY A 57 1.02 7.22 14.09
C GLY A 57 1.28 7.62 15.55
N GLY A 58 1.62 6.63 16.35
CA GLY A 58 2.03 6.75 17.74
C GLY A 58 3.37 6.05 18.00
N GLU A 59 3.56 5.60 19.23
CA GLU A 59 4.71 4.79 19.61
C GLU A 59 4.75 3.44 18.85
N PRO A 60 5.93 2.81 18.70
CA PRO A 60 6.07 1.57 17.91
C PRO A 60 5.09 0.46 18.31
N THR A 61 4.85 0.27 19.61
CA THR A 61 3.89 -0.74 20.10
C THR A 61 2.47 -0.41 19.66
N GLU A 62 2.05 0.85 19.79
CA GLU A 62 0.73 1.31 19.36
C GLU A 62 0.54 1.11 17.85
N ASN A 63 1.56 1.43 17.05
CA ASN A 63 1.52 1.23 15.60
C ASN A 63 1.43 -0.26 15.23
N ALA A 64 2.13 -1.14 15.96
CA ALA A 64 2.05 -2.59 15.78
C ALA A 64 0.66 -3.13 16.10
N ASP A 65 0.04 -2.64 17.18
CA ASP A 65 -1.33 -3.01 17.56
C ASP A 65 -2.35 -2.56 16.51
N ARG A 66 -2.22 -1.34 16.01
CA ARG A 66 -3.07 -0.80 14.93
C ARG A 66 -2.92 -1.61 13.62
N LEU A 67 -1.69 -1.98 13.25
CA LEU A 67 -1.44 -2.83 12.08
C LEU A 67 -2.05 -4.21 12.27
N THR A 68 -1.92 -4.79 13.46
CA THR A 68 -2.51 -6.09 13.79
C THR A 68 -4.03 -6.04 13.69
N ALA A 69 -4.67 -5.01 14.24
CA ALA A 69 -6.12 -4.81 14.14
C ALA A 69 -6.58 -4.64 12.68
N LEU A 70 -5.86 -3.85 11.88
CA LEU A 70 -6.12 -3.67 10.46
C LEU A 70 -6.08 -5.02 9.72
N LEU A 71 -5.04 -5.83 9.95
CA LEU A 71 -4.88 -7.15 9.32
C LEU A 71 -5.89 -8.18 9.83
N ALA A 72 -6.56 -7.90 10.95
CA ALA A 72 -7.72 -8.65 11.45
C ALA A 72 -9.06 -8.12 10.87
N GLY A 73 -9.02 -7.18 9.93
CA GLY A 73 -10.19 -6.65 9.23
C GLY A 73 -10.80 -5.39 9.84
N ALA A 74 -10.19 -4.80 10.89
CA ALA A 74 -10.73 -3.57 11.50
C ALA A 74 -10.90 -2.46 10.45
N PRO A 75 -12.08 -1.82 10.34
CA PRO A 75 -12.32 -0.71 9.43
C PRO A 75 -11.68 0.57 9.94
N GLY A 76 -11.53 1.57 9.05
CA GLY A 76 -11.13 2.92 9.40
C GLY A 76 -10.06 3.51 8.49
N PRO A 77 -9.67 4.77 8.72
CA PRO A 77 -8.77 5.52 7.85
C PRO A 77 -7.41 4.86 7.59
N LEU A 78 -6.84 4.17 8.59
CA LEU A 78 -5.58 3.42 8.40
C LEU A 78 -5.76 2.24 7.45
N ARG A 79 -6.90 1.53 7.52
CA ARG A 79 -7.21 0.48 6.55
C ARG A 79 -7.36 1.08 5.14
N ASP A 80 -8.07 2.18 5.01
CA ASP A 80 -8.37 2.81 3.73
C ASP A 80 -7.09 3.25 2.99
N ILE A 81 -6.16 3.92 3.68
CA ILE A 81 -4.89 4.33 3.05
C ILE A 81 -4.01 3.13 2.66
N VAL A 82 -4.00 2.07 3.48
CA VAL A 82 -3.27 0.82 3.16
C VAL A 82 -3.87 0.16 1.93
N LEU A 83 -5.21 0.07 1.83
CA LEU A 83 -5.88 -0.50 0.66
C LEU A 83 -5.62 0.33 -0.59
N LEU A 84 -5.58 1.66 -0.49
CA LEU A 84 -5.31 2.57 -1.61
C LEU A 84 -3.89 2.38 -2.16
N ASN A 85 -2.89 2.33 -1.29
CA ASN A 85 -1.51 2.11 -1.70
C ASN A 85 -1.27 0.68 -2.22
N ALA A 86 -1.92 -0.33 -1.62
CA ALA A 86 -1.91 -1.70 -2.14
C ALA A 86 -2.56 -1.79 -3.54
N ALA A 87 -3.65 -1.03 -3.78
CA ALA A 87 -4.29 -0.95 -5.09
C ALA A 87 -3.32 -0.42 -6.16
N ALA A 88 -2.57 0.63 -5.86
CA ALA A 88 -1.54 1.16 -6.76
C ALA A 88 -0.47 0.10 -7.09
N ALA A 89 0.02 -0.61 -6.08
CA ALA A 89 0.98 -1.70 -6.26
C ALA A 89 0.40 -2.83 -7.13
N LEU A 90 -0.87 -3.17 -6.96
CA LEU A 90 -1.57 -4.17 -7.78
C LEU A 90 -1.72 -3.72 -9.24
N ILE A 91 -1.96 -2.43 -9.51
CA ILE A 91 -2.00 -1.88 -10.86
C ILE A 91 -0.62 -1.97 -11.52
N VAL A 92 0.44 -1.55 -10.85
CA VAL A 92 1.82 -1.63 -11.34
C VAL A 92 2.20 -3.09 -11.64
N ALA A 93 1.78 -4.02 -10.79
CA ALA A 93 1.99 -5.46 -10.99
C ALA A 93 1.07 -6.09 -12.06
N GLY A 94 0.17 -5.33 -12.70
CA GLY A 94 -0.78 -5.84 -13.68
C GLY A 94 -1.83 -6.78 -13.09
N LYS A 95 -2.12 -6.63 -11.79
CA LYS A 95 -3.08 -7.45 -11.03
C LYS A 95 -4.42 -6.75 -10.78
N ALA A 96 -4.52 -5.47 -11.10
CA ALA A 96 -5.74 -4.69 -11.09
C ALA A 96 -5.75 -3.74 -12.30
N THR A 97 -6.94 -3.40 -12.80
CA THR A 97 -7.12 -2.52 -13.96
C THR A 97 -7.19 -1.05 -13.57
N ASP A 98 -7.68 -0.77 -12.39
CA ASP A 98 -7.92 0.57 -11.84
C ASP A 98 -7.87 0.54 -10.30
N LEU A 99 -7.94 1.72 -9.67
CA LEU A 99 -7.87 1.86 -8.22
C LEU A 99 -9.01 1.15 -7.49
N ARG A 100 -10.23 1.23 -8.02
CA ARG A 100 -11.41 0.62 -7.39
C ARG A 100 -11.31 -0.90 -7.37
N ALA A 101 -10.94 -1.50 -8.49
CA ALA A 101 -10.68 -2.94 -8.58
C ALA A 101 -9.49 -3.36 -7.67
N GLY A 102 -8.45 -2.51 -7.62
CA GLY A 102 -7.30 -2.72 -6.75
C GLY A 102 -7.67 -2.70 -5.26
N VAL A 103 -8.46 -1.71 -4.83
CA VAL A 103 -8.97 -1.61 -3.44
C VAL A 103 -9.80 -2.84 -3.07
N ALA A 104 -10.73 -3.26 -3.94
CA ALA A 104 -11.54 -4.45 -3.70
C ALA A 104 -10.67 -5.71 -3.52
N ARG A 105 -9.65 -5.88 -4.36
CA ARG A 105 -8.71 -7.01 -4.26
C ARG A 105 -7.83 -6.94 -3.02
N ALA A 106 -7.35 -5.76 -2.65
CA ALA A 106 -6.57 -5.54 -1.43
C ALA A 106 -7.42 -5.82 -0.18
N ALA A 107 -8.68 -5.36 -0.16
CA ALA A 107 -9.62 -5.64 0.92
C ALA A 107 -9.85 -7.15 1.07
N GLN A 108 -10.05 -7.87 -0.02
CA GLN A 108 -10.18 -9.33 0.02
C GLN A 108 -8.96 -9.99 0.67
N ALA A 109 -7.73 -9.58 0.32
CA ALA A 109 -6.52 -10.17 0.89
C ALA A 109 -6.35 -9.89 2.39
N VAL A 110 -6.90 -8.78 2.89
CA VAL A 110 -6.98 -8.51 4.33
C VAL A 110 -8.03 -9.40 4.98
N ASP A 111 -9.23 -9.44 4.41
CA ASP A 111 -10.40 -10.09 5.00
C ASP A 111 -10.30 -11.64 4.98
N ASP A 112 -9.59 -12.23 4.00
CA ASP A 112 -9.32 -13.68 3.94
C ASP A 112 -8.05 -14.12 4.71
N GLY A 113 -7.34 -13.16 5.32
CA GLY A 113 -6.12 -13.41 6.10
C GLY A 113 -4.84 -13.58 5.28
N SER A 114 -4.88 -13.49 3.95
CA SER A 114 -3.69 -13.62 3.08
C SER A 114 -2.63 -12.57 3.39
N ALA A 115 -3.05 -11.32 3.67
CA ALA A 115 -2.14 -10.25 4.05
C ALA A 115 -1.47 -10.52 5.41
N ARG A 116 -2.20 -11.05 6.38
CA ARG A 116 -1.66 -11.44 7.69
C ARG A 116 -0.63 -12.55 7.53
N ASN A 117 -0.93 -13.58 6.77
CA ASN A 117 0.00 -14.67 6.49
C ASN A 117 1.30 -14.19 5.83
N ALA A 118 1.23 -13.17 4.96
CA ALA A 118 2.40 -12.57 4.34
C ALA A 118 3.31 -11.88 5.38
N LEU A 119 2.71 -11.13 6.33
CA LEU A 119 3.44 -10.52 7.44
C LEU A 119 4.09 -11.58 8.34
N ASP A 120 3.36 -12.61 8.72
CA ASP A 120 3.86 -13.69 9.59
C ASP A 120 5.08 -14.41 8.94
N ARG A 121 5.02 -14.64 7.63
CA ARG A 121 6.15 -15.17 6.87
C ARG A 121 7.33 -14.21 6.81
N LEU A 122 7.10 -12.92 6.60
CA LEU A 122 8.15 -11.90 6.61
C LEU A 122 8.86 -11.89 7.97
N VAL A 123 8.11 -11.87 9.07
CA VAL A 123 8.65 -11.91 10.42
C VAL A 123 9.48 -13.18 10.66
N ALA A 124 8.98 -14.36 10.25
CA ALA A 124 9.72 -15.61 10.38
C ALA A 124 11.07 -15.55 9.64
N ILE A 125 11.07 -15.18 8.37
CA ILE A 125 12.27 -15.14 7.52
C ILE A 125 13.29 -14.12 8.04
N THR A 126 12.85 -12.94 8.47
CA THR A 126 13.75 -11.88 8.95
C THR A 126 14.34 -12.16 10.34
N ASN A 127 13.77 -13.10 11.09
CA ASN A 127 14.28 -13.53 12.39
C ASN A 127 15.00 -14.89 12.34
N GLU A 128 15.12 -15.52 11.16
CA GLU A 128 15.96 -16.69 11.03
C GLU A 128 17.43 -16.34 11.23
N PRO A 129 18.18 -17.12 12.03
CA PRO A 129 19.61 -16.89 12.16
C PRO A 129 20.27 -17.07 10.78
N PRO A 130 21.30 -16.24 10.46
CA PRO A 130 22.02 -16.37 9.21
C PRO A 130 22.54 -17.81 9.07
N SER A 131 22.17 -18.50 7.98
CA SER A 131 22.76 -19.78 7.64
C SER A 131 24.26 -19.54 7.39
N LEU A 132 25.09 -19.86 8.35
CA LEU A 132 26.55 -19.96 8.13
C LEU A 132 26.73 -21.10 7.13
N GLY A 133 26.97 -20.75 5.86
CA GLY A 133 27.44 -21.70 4.87
C GLY A 133 28.72 -22.38 5.36
N PRO A 134 29.04 -23.57 4.90
CA PRO A 134 30.30 -24.23 5.29
C PRO A 134 31.48 -23.32 4.94
N LEU A 135 32.35 -23.08 5.92
CA LEU A 135 33.68 -22.42 5.77
C LEU A 135 34.52 -23.19 4.76
#